data_f1b653a1c62462d2b531f7b0e9f5077b
#
_entry.id   f1b653a1c62462d2b531f7b0e9f5077b
#
_cell.length_a   1.000
_cell.length_b   1.000
_cell.length_c   1.000
_cell.angle_alpha   90.00
_cell.angle_beta   90.00
_cell.angle_gamma   90.00
#
_symmetry.space_group_name_H-M   'P 1'
#
loop_
_entity.id
_entity.type
_entity.pdbx_description
1 polymer ?
#
loop_
_entity_poly.entity_id
_entity_poly.type
_entity_poly.pdbx_seq_one_letter_code
_entity_poly.pdbx_strand_id
1 'polypeptide(L)'
;MLVRHEQGAVHMADGYARATGEVGVVLVTSGPGATNAITGIATAYMDSVPMVVLSGQVPSSLIGFDAFQECDMVGISRPVVKHSFLVKRTEDIPTVLKKAFYLASTGRPGPVVIDLPKDIVGPAVKMPYAYPEQVSLRSYNPTVQGHRGQIKRALQTILAAKRPIMYVGGGAINSACHEELLTLAEKLNLPVTSSLMGLGSFPGTHRQSVGMLGMHGTFEANMAMHNTDLIFAVGVRFDDRTTNNLAKYCPNAAVVHIDIDPTSISKTVEADIPIVGDAKQVLTQMLDLLPQIDCAQDFDSLRDWWQSIEQWRARDCLSYAKDSGKIKPQAVIETLHRLTKGDAYVTSDVGQHQMFAALYYPFDKPRHWINSGGLGTMGFGLPAALGVKLALPDETVVCVTGDGSIQMNIQELSTALQYNLPVLVLNLNNRYLGMVKQWQDMIYSGRHSQSYMDSLPDFVKLAEAYGHIGVSIRTPDELESKLADALTQLSETNRLVFVDVTVDETEHVYPMQIRGGGMDEMWLSKTERT
;
A
#
# COMPACT_ATOMS: atom_id res chain seq x y z
N MET A 1 4.93 15.00 17.15
CA MET A 1 5.91 15.71 16.28
C MET A 1 5.19 16.84 15.56
N LEU A 2 5.86 17.95 15.31
CA LEU A 2 5.29 19.09 14.58
C LEU A 2 5.71 18.99 13.10
N VAL A 3 4.75 18.76 12.25
CA VAL A 3 4.90 18.73 10.78
C VAL A 3 4.77 20.12 10.17
N ARG A 4 4.95 20.24 8.85
CA ARG A 4 4.81 21.52 8.14
C ARG A 4 3.47 21.68 7.43
N HIS A 5 2.77 20.55 7.22
CA HIS A 5 1.43 20.52 6.64
C HIS A 5 0.64 19.36 7.21
N GLU A 6 -0.66 19.53 7.48
CA GLU A 6 -1.49 18.51 8.14
C GLU A 6 -1.68 17.25 7.29
N GLN A 7 -1.65 17.36 5.96
CA GLN A 7 -1.60 16.20 5.08
C GLN A 7 -0.34 15.37 5.35
N GLY A 8 0.81 16.02 5.54
CA GLY A 8 2.07 15.36 5.95
C GLY A 8 1.93 14.65 7.29
N ALA A 9 1.21 15.24 8.27
CA ALA A 9 0.95 14.58 9.57
C ALA A 9 0.21 13.26 9.40
N VAL A 10 -0.86 13.26 8.57
CA VAL A 10 -1.68 12.07 8.36
C VAL A 10 -0.89 10.99 7.60
N HIS A 11 -0.13 11.36 6.54
CA HIS A 11 0.71 10.40 5.83
C HIS A 11 1.85 9.86 6.71
N MET A 12 2.41 10.67 7.62
CA MET A 12 3.39 10.22 8.58
C MET A 12 2.81 9.18 9.56
N ALA A 13 1.61 9.44 10.09
CA ALA A 13 0.89 8.48 10.93
C ALA A 13 0.47 7.22 10.14
N ASP A 14 0.16 7.35 8.85
CA ASP A 14 -0.13 6.23 7.94
C ASP A 14 1.10 5.33 7.77
N GLY A 15 2.28 5.91 7.46
CA GLY A 15 3.53 5.16 7.37
C GLY A 15 3.89 4.45 8.68
N TYR A 16 3.73 5.12 9.81
CA TYR A 16 3.90 4.53 11.14
C TYR A 16 2.99 3.30 11.32
N ALA A 17 1.70 3.45 11.04
CA ALA A 17 0.72 2.38 11.23
C ALA A 17 0.98 1.18 10.33
N ARG A 18 1.37 1.40 9.07
CA ARG A 18 1.68 0.30 8.13
C ARG A 18 2.93 -0.46 8.54
N ALA A 19 3.98 0.24 8.99
CA ALA A 19 5.22 -0.40 9.41
C ALA A 19 5.06 -1.22 10.69
N THR A 20 4.30 -0.70 11.66
CA THR A 20 4.16 -1.32 13.00
C THR A 20 2.95 -2.24 13.14
N GLY A 21 1.87 -1.97 12.42
CA GLY A 21 0.55 -2.55 12.66
C GLY A 21 -0.23 -1.87 13.80
N GLU A 22 0.35 -0.87 14.44
CA GLU A 22 -0.27 -0.10 15.52
C GLU A 22 -1.12 1.05 14.97
N VAL A 23 -1.95 1.64 15.82
CA VAL A 23 -2.80 2.77 15.43
C VAL A 23 -1.99 4.04 15.30
N GLY A 24 -1.97 4.66 14.12
CA GLY A 24 -1.41 5.99 13.92
C GLY A 24 -2.27 7.07 14.60
N VAL A 25 -1.64 8.08 15.18
CA VAL A 25 -2.37 9.17 15.88
C VAL A 25 -1.97 10.53 15.32
N VAL A 26 -2.96 11.34 14.99
CA VAL A 26 -2.79 12.69 14.47
C VAL A 26 -3.60 13.68 15.30
N LEU A 27 -3.03 14.85 15.56
CA LEU A 27 -3.73 15.99 16.15
C LEU A 27 -3.60 17.21 15.24
N VAL A 28 -4.74 17.79 14.86
CA VAL A 28 -4.81 18.98 14.02
C VAL A 28 -5.69 20.05 14.63
N THR A 29 -5.46 21.32 14.24
CA THR A 29 -6.34 22.41 14.63
C THR A 29 -7.65 22.40 13.85
N SER A 30 -8.62 23.19 14.29
CA SER A 30 -9.88 23.41 13.57
C SER A 30 -9.70 24.11 12.21
N GLY A 31 -10.75 24.15 11.41
CA GLY A 31 -10.79 24.84 10.12
C GLY A 31 -9.77 24.28 9.13
N PRO A 32 -8.77 25.10 8.68
CA PRO A 32 -7.83 24.67 7.63
C PRO A 32 -6.98 23.48 8.07
N GLY A 33 -6.64 23.31 9.35
CA GLY A 33 -5.92 22.15 9.81
C GLY A 33 -6.72 20.86 9.68
N ALA A 34 -8.01 20.91 10.01
CA ALA A 34 -8.94 19.80 9.82
C ALA A 34 -9.13 19.46 8.32
N THR A 35 -9.38 20.47 7.49
CA THR A 35 -9.59 20.26 6.03
C THR A 35 -8.35 19.73 5.32
N ASN A 36 -7.16 20.21 5.67
CA ASN A 36 -5.90 19.74 5.11
C ASN A 36 -5.61 18.26 5.43
N ALA A 37 -6.17 17.72 6.52
CA ALA A 37 -6.00 16.32 6.88
C ALA A 37 -6.83 15.34 6.02
N ILE A 38 -7.86 15.81 5.32
CA ILE A 38 -8.87 14.95 4.64
C ILE A 38 -8.25 14.04 3.58
N THR A 39 -7.33 14.54 2.75
CA THR A 39 -6.64 13.71 1.74
C THR A 39 -5.92 12.53 2.39
N GLY A 40 -5.20 12.77 3.48
CA GLY A 40 -4.50 11.71 4.21
C GLY A 40 -5.48 10.71 4.87
N ILE A 41 -6.58 11.20 5.46
CA ILE A 41 -7.64 10.37 6.04
C ILE A 41 -8.27 9.48 4.96
N ALA A 42 -8.57 10.03 3.78
CA ALA A 42 -9.12 9.27 2.66
C ALA A 42 -8.13 8.19 2.16
N THR A 43 -6.82 8.50 2.14
CA THR A 43 -5.75 7.53 1.82
C THR A 43 -5.78 6.36 2.81
N ALA A 44 -5.79 6.63 4.11
CA ALA A 44 -5.85 5.62 5.15
C ALA A 44 -7.14 4.77 5.07
N TYR A 45 -8.28 5.41 4.76
CA TYR A 45 -9.56 4.71 4.60
C TYR A 45 -9.56 3.73 3.43
N MET A 46 -9.07 4.16 2.27
CA MET A 46 -9.05 3.34 1.06
C MET A 46 -8.15 2.10 1.21
N ASP A 47 -7.07 2.21 1.98
CA ASP A 47 -6.11 1.13 2.20
C ASP A 47 -6.29 0.41 3.56
N SER A 48 -7.36 0.73 4.29
CA SER A 48 -7.69 0.07 5.57
C SER A 48 -6.58 0.21 6.62
N VAL A 49 -6.05 1.43 6.79
CA VAL A 49 -4.99 1.75 7.76
C VAL A 49 -5.61 2.21 9.07
N PRO A 50 -5.24 1.60 10.21
CA PRO A 50 -5.77 1.99 11.52
C PRO A 50 -5.23 3.36 11.93
N MET A 51 -6.13 4.31 12.19
CA MET A 51 -5.74 5.67 12.55
C MET A 51 -6.78 6.35 13.44
N VAL A 52 -6.32 7.16 14.39
CA VAL A 52 -7.16 8.06 15.19
C VAL A 52 -6.73 9.50 14.92
N VAL A 53 -7.65 10.31 14.41
CA VAL A 53 -7.42 11.72 14.11
C VAL A 53 -8.19 12.57 15.10
N LEU A 54 -7.47 13.35 15.89
CA LEU A 54 -8.01 14.33 16.82
C LEU A 54 -8.07 15.69 16.13
N SER A 55 -9.26 16.22 15.92
CA SER A 55 -9.47 17.54 15.31
C SER A 55 -9.94 18.53 16.37
N GLY A 56 -9.29 19.68 16.43
CA GLY A 56 -9.85 20.80 17.19
C GLY A 56 -11.15 21.31 16.57
N GLN A 57 -12.03 21.89 17.37
CA GLN A 57 -13.26 22.53 16.93
C GLN A 57 -13.47 23.85 17.70
N VAL A 58 -14.25 24.77 17.11
CA VAL A 58 -14.69 25.98 17.80
C VAL A 58 -15.49 25.64 19.07
N PRO A 59 -15.66 26.55 20.03
CA PRO A 59 -16.51 26.28 21.20
C PRO A 59 -17.89 25.76 20.79
N SER A 60 -18.43 24.81 21.55
CA SER A 60 -19.70 24.15 21.22
C SER A 60 -20.87 25.11 21.02
N SER A 61 -20.86 26.26 21.71
CA SER A 61 -21.86 27.33 21.58
C SER A 61 -21.77 28.11 20.26
N LEU A 62 -20.67 28.00 19.51
CA LEU A 62 -20.44 28.70 18.26
C LEU A 62 -20.57 27.81 17.01
N ILE A 63 -20.76 26.50 17.20
CA ILE A 63 -20.94 25.56 16.09
C ILE A 63 -22.24 25.90 15.35
N GLY A 64 -22.13 26.13 14.04
CA GLY A 64 -23.25 26.52 13.15
C GLY A 64 -23.48 28.03 13.05
N PHE A 65 -22.54 28.87 13.54
CA PHE A 65 -22.62 30.32 13.49
C PHE A 65 -21.52 30.96 12.60
N ASP A 66 -20.90 30.17 11.73
CA ASP A 66 -19.80 30.60 10.85
C ASP A 66 -18.64 31.24 11.62
N ALA A 67 -18.28 30.67 12.75
CA ALA A 67 -17.20 31.17 13.61
C ALA A 67 -15.84 31.03 12.91
N PHE A 68 -14.87 31.88 13.32
CA PHE A 68 -13.52 31.84 12.77
C PHE A 68 -12.89 30.44 12.91
N GLN A 69 -12.42 29.87 11.80
CA GLN A 69 -11.88 28.51 11.71
C GLN A 69 -12.90 27.41 12.08
N GLU A 70 -14.18 27.67 11.95
CA GLU A 70 -15.18 26.61 12.04
C GLU A 70 -15.14 25.71 10.79
N CYS A 71 -15.30 24.41 10.98
CA CYS A 71 -15.43 23.43 9.93
C CYS A 71 -16.26 22.25 10.44
N ASP A 72 -17.25 21.80 9.66
CA ASP A 72 -17.97 20.56 9.95
C ASP A 72 -17.08 19.33 9.64
N MET A 73 -16.13 19.07 10.53
CA MET A 73 -15.18 17.96 10.38
C MET A 73 -15.89 16.59 10.36
N VAL A 74 -16.95 16.44 11.12
CA VAL A 74 -17.78 15.21 11.13
C VAL A 74 -18.46 15.03 9.78
N GLY A 75 -19.03 16.09 9.21
CA GLY A 75 -19.70 16.03 7.90
C GLY A 75 -18.76 15.71 6.76
N ILE A 76 -17.63 16.43 6.64
CA ILE A 76 -16.68 16.23 5.53
C ILE A 76 -15.89 14.91 5.63
N SER A 77 -15.62 14.40 6.84
CA SER A 77 -14.91 13.14 7.02
C SER A 77 -15.80 11.90 6.88
N ARG A 78 -17.11 12.02 7.03
CA ARG A 78 -18.06 10.90 7.06
C ARG A 78 -17.89 9.86 5.95
N PRO A 79 -17.69 10.21 4.67
CA PRO A 79 -17.55 9.23 3.58
C PRO A 79 -16.18 8.52 3.57
N VAL A 80 -15.19 9.01 4.32
CA VAL A 80 -13.80 8.54 4.30
C VAL A 80 -13.27 8.10 5.66
N VAL A 81 -14.16 7.76 6.60
CA VAL A 81 -13.80 7.23 7.92
C VAL A 81 -14.67 6.04 8.30
N LYS A 82 -14.16 5.20 9.18
CA LYS A 82 -14.97 4.14 9.81
C LYS A 82 -16.03 4.74 10.74
N HIS A 83 -15.65 5.77 11.48
CA HIS A 83 -16.53 6.46 12.40
C HIS A 83 -16.00 7.86 12.72
N SER A 84 -16.90 8.75 13.13
CA SER A 84 -16.55 10.07 13.64
C SER A 84 -17.34 10.37 14.92
N PHE A 85 -16.68 11.05 15.85
CA PHE A 85 -17.28 11.51 17.12
C PHE A 85 -17.18 13.03 17.23
N LEU A 86 -18.26 13.69 17.58
CA LEU A 86 -18.23 15.04 18.15
C LEU A 86 -18.36 14.90 19.66
N VAL A 87 -17.32 15.25 20.42
CA VAL A 87 -17.34 15.16 21.87
C VAL A 87 -18.13 16.31 22.46
N LYS A 88 -19.12 16.00 23.30
CA LYS A 88 -20.05 17.00 23.87
C LYS A 88 -19.79 17.29 25.35
N ARG A 89 -19.06 16.44 26.03
CA ARG A 89 -18.77 16.56 27.46
C ARG A 89 -17.35 16.08 27.72
N THR A 90 -16.63 16.76 28.62
CA THR A 90 -15.25 16.41 28.99
C THR A 90 -15.15 14.99 29.55
N GLU A 91 -16.13 14.57 30.34
CA GLU A 91 -16.17 13.23 30.97
C GLU A 91 -16.24 12.10 29.93
N ASP A 92 -16.72 12.37 28.73
CA ASP A 92 -16.84 11.37 27.66
C ASP A 92 -15.52 11.11 26.93
N ILE A 93 -14.51 12.01 27.03
CA ILE A 93 -13.22 11.93 26.31
C ILE A 93 -12.55 10.56 26.49
N PRO A 94 -12.33 10.03 27.70
CA PRO A 94 -11.65 8.74 27.86
C PRO A 94 -12.39 7.58 27.18
N THR A 95 -13.72 7.59 27.28
CA THR A 95 -14.57 6.56 26.67
C THR A 95 -14.58 6.66 25.15
N VAL A 96 -14.63 7.88 24.60
CA VAL A 96 -14.59 8.12 23.15
C VAL A 96 -13.23 7.71 22.59
N LEU A 97 -12.13 8.09 23.25
CA LEU A 97 -10.78 7.66 22.86
C LEU A 97 -10.67 6.13 22.84
N LYS A 98 -11.10 5.44 23.89
CA LYS A 98 -11.06 3.98 23.95
C LYS A 98 -11.86 3.35 22.80
N LYS A 99 -13.04 3.87 22.51
CA LYS A 99 -13.88 3.41 21.40
C LYS A 99 -13.23 3.67 20.03
N ALA A 100 -12.59 4.84 19.87
CA ALA A 100 -11.93 5.20 18.62
C ALA A 100 -10.76 4.26 18.30
N PHE A 101 -9.89 3.98 19.26
CA PHE A 101 -8.80 3.02 19.07
C PHE A 101 -9.32 1.61 18.78
N TYR A 102 -10.34 1.16 19.48
CA TYR A 102 -10.97 -0.13 19.24
C TYR A 102 -11.57 -0.23 17.84
N LEU A 103 -12.32 0.79 17.40
CA LEU A 103 -12.91 0.84 16.07
C LEU A 103 -11.83 0.91 14.97
N ALA A 104 -10.77 1.70 15.19
CA ALA A 104 -9.71 1.85 14.21
C ALA A 104 -8.96 0.55 13.95
N SER A 105 -8.72 -0.28 14.97
CA SER A 105 -7.85 -1.46 14.91
C SER A 105 -8.57 -2.79 14.72
N THR A 106 -9.89 -2.88 14.90
CA THR A 106 -10.63 -4.16 14.85
C THR A 106 -11.51 -4.27 13.60
N GLY A 107 -11.91 -5.50 13.24
CA GLY A 107 -12.58 -5.75 11.97
C GLY A 107 -11.69 -5.30 10.81
N ARG A 108 -12.28 -4.76 9.73
CA ARG A 108 -11.49 -4.06 8.72
C ARG A 108 -10.94 -2.77 9.33
N PRO A 109 -9.60 -2.60 9.46
CA PRO A 109 -9.02 -1.39 10.03
C PRO A 109 -9.37 -0.12 9.24
N GLY A 110 -9.26 1.04 9.88
CA GLY A 110 -9.50 2.30 9.18
C GLY A 110 -9.50 3.51 10.12
N PRO A 111 -9.53 4.73 9.57
CA PRO A 111 -9.46 5.96 10.35
C PRO A 111 -10.75 6.23 11.12
N VAL A 112 -10.57 6.79 12.31
CA VAL A 112 -11.65 7.31 13.17
C VAL A 112 -11.30 8.76 13.52
N VAL A 113 -12.26 9.67 13.35
CA VAL A 113 -12.11 11.09 13.66
C VAL A 113 -12.79 11.41 14.98
N ILE A 114 -12.12 12.19 15.81
CA ILE A 114 -12.67 12.76 17.06
C ILE A 114 -12.60 14.26 16.97
N ASP A 115 -13.72 14.92 16.92
CA ASP A 115 -13.85 16.37 16.87
C ASP A 115 -14.01 16.90 18.31
N LEU A 116 -13.11 17.81 18.73
CA LEU A 116 -12.91 18.24 20.11
C LEU A 116 -13.19 19.75 20.24
N PRO A 117 -14.40 20.17 20.64
CA PRO A 117 -14.69 21.58 20.90
C PRO A 117 -13.78 22.18 21.99
N LYS A 118 -13.35 23.43 21.75
CA LYS A 118 -12.39 24.15 22.60
C LYS A 118 -12.84 24.25 24.08
N ASP A 119 -14.12 24.43 24.32
CA ASP A 119 -14.68 24.50 25.67
C ASP A 119 -14.66 23.16 26.42
N ILE A 120 -14.70 22.04 25.68
CA ILE A 120 -14.66 20.66 26.21
C ILE A 120 -13.25 20.30 26.70
N VAL A 121 -12.20 20.78 26.01
CA VAL A 121 -10.78 20.48 26.33
C VAL A 121 -10.06 21.65 27.00
N GLY A 122 -10.79 22.70 27.36
CA GLY A 122 -10.24 23.92 27.91
C GLY A 122 -9.63 23.74 29.32
N PRO A 123 -8.63 24.56 29.70
CA PRO A 123 -7.90 24.41 30.96
C PRO A 123 -8.75 24.67 32.22
N ALA A 124 -9.92 25.30 32.07
CA ALA A 124 -10.85 25.56 33.16
C ALA A 124 -11.65 24.31 33.57
N VAL A 125 -11.70 23.29 32.73
CA VAL A 125 -12.44 22.06 33.00
C VAL A 125 -11.51 21.03 33.63
N LYS A 126 -11.87 20.56 34.82
CA LYS A 126 -11.12 19.53 35.55
C LYS A 126 -12.03 18.33 35.78
N MET A 127 -11.54 17.15 35.51
CA MET A 127 -12.21 15.89 35.80
C MET A 127 -11.20 14.85 36.31
N PRO A 128 -11.62 13.91 37.17
CA PRO A 128 -10.76 12.78 37.50
C PRO A 128 -10.56 11.93 36.23
N TYR A 129 -9.30 11.63 35.91
CA TYR A 129 -8.99 10.76 34.78
C TYR A 129 -9.28 9.31 35.11
N ALA A 130 -10.12 8.67 34.29
CA ALA A 130 -10.39 7.25 34.35
C ALA A 130 -10.50 6.70 32.93
N TYR A 131 -9.50 5.90 32.52
CA TYR A 131 -9.52 5.27 31.21
C TYR A 131 -10.25 3.92 31.30
N PRO A 132 -11.29 3.66 30.49
CA PRO A 132 -12.08 2.44 30.58
C PRO A 132 -11.25 1.19 30.29
N GLU A 133 -11.42 0.14 31.06
CA GLU A 133 -10.77 -1.16 30.81
C GLU A 133 -11.38 -1.88 29.60
N GLN A 134 -12.69 -1.78 29.42
CA GLN A 134 -13.44 -2.46 28.37
C GLN A 134 -14.17 -1.49 27.45
N VAL A 135 -14.37 -1.92 26.19
CA VAL A 135 -15.20 -1.22 25.22
C VAL A 135 -16.51 -1.98 25.06
N SER A 136 -17.64 -1.25 25.15
CA SER A 136 -18.96 -1.77 24.79
C SER A 136 -19.53 -0.95 23.65
N LEU A 137 -19.75 -1.61 22.51
CA LEU A 137 -20.40 -1.05 21.34
C LEU A 137 -21.59 -1.94 20.97
N ARG A 138 -22.81 -1.38 21.00
CA ARG A 138 -24.05 -2.14 20.87
C ARG A 138 -24.16 -2.92 19.55
N SER A 139 -23.63 -2.39 18.45
CA SER A 139 -23.85 -2.91 17.10
C SER A 139 -22.58 -3.24 16.33
N TYR A 140 -21.42 -3.23 17.00
CA TYR A 140 -20.13 -3.51 16.36
C TYR A 140 -19.48 -4.74 16.99
N ASN A 141 -19.58 -5.86 16.30
CA ASN A 141 -19.02 -7.16 16.71
C ASN A 141 -18.39 -7.82 15.47
N PRO A 142 -17.11 -7.53 15.15
CA PRO A 142 -16.46 -8.12 13.99
C PRO A 142 -16.33 -9.65 14.13
N THR A 143 -16.64 -10.36 13.05
CA THR A 143 -16.46 -11.81 12.95
C THR A 143 -15.01 -12.12 12.66
N VAL A 144 -14.32 -12.76 13.60
CA VAL A 144 -12.89 -13.10 13.45
C VAL A 144 -12.67 -14.59 13.10
N GLN A 145 -13.56 -15.48 13.52
CA GLN A 145 -13.47 -16.92 13.23
C GLN A 145 -14.27 -17.27 11.97
N GLY A 146 -13.64 -18.03 11.06
CA GLY A 146 -14.33 -18.52 9.89
C GLY A 146 -15.36 -19.61 10.21
N HIS A 147 -16.42 -19.71 9.41
CA HIS A 147 -17.42 -20.77 9.57
C HIS A 147 -16.84 -22.12 9.14
N ARG A 148 -16.75 -23.08 10.07
CA ARG A 148 -16.09 -24.39 9.86
C ARG A 148 -16.60 -25.15 8.62
N GLY A 149 -17.89 -25.10 8.33
CA GLY A 149 -18.49 -25.74 7.16
C GLY A 149 -18.02 -25.14 5.85
N GLN A 150 -17.89 -23.82 5.78
CA GLN A 150 -17.35 -23.12 4.61
C GLN A 150 -15.86 -23.39 4.44
N ILE A 151 -15.08 -23.42 5.53
CA ILE A 151 -13.66 -23.78 5.51
C ILE A 151 -13.47 -25.20 4.97
N LYS A 152 -14.28 -26.18 5.43
CA LYS A 152 -14.23 -27.54 4.92
C LYS A 152 -14.53 -27.61 3.42
N ARG A 153 -15.57 -26.92 2.98
CA ARG A 153 -15.96 -26.83 1.56
C ARG A 153 -14.85 -26.17 0.73
N ALA A 154 -14.25 -25.09 1.23
CA ALA A 154 -13.13 -24.41 0.58
C ALA A 154 -11.94 -25.33 0.37
N LEU A 155 -11.50 -26.05 1.42
CA LEU A 155 -10.40 -27.02 1.33
C LEU A 155 -10.69 -28.11 0.30
N GLN A 156 -11.90 -28.69 0.32
CA GLN A 156 -12.30 -29.71 -0.66
C GLN A 156 -12.24 -29.15 -2.10
N THR A 157 -12.69 -27.93 -2.32
CA THR A 157 -12.68 -27.28 -3.63
C THR A 157 -11.25 -26.97 -4.09
N ILE A 158 -10.39 -26.48 -3.18
CA ILE A 158 -8.98 -26.22 -3.48
C ILE A 158 -8.25 -27.51 -3.86
N LEU A 159 -8.45 -28.59 -3.11
CA LEU A 159 -7.81 -29.88 -3.38
C LEU A 159 -8.29 -30.52 -4.70
N ALA A 160 -9.53 -30.28 -5.09
CA ALA A 160 -10.10 -30.79 -6.35
C ALA A 160 -9.77 -29.94 -7.58
N ALA A 161 -9.29 -28.72 -7.40
CA ALA A 161 -8.94 -27.81 -8.49
C ALA A 161 -7.70 -28.32 -9.25
N LYS A 162 -7.72 -28.15 -10.57
CA LYS A 162 -6.62 -28.56 -11.45
C LYS A 162 -5.61 -27.45 -11.71
N ARG A 163 -6.09 -26.21 -11.66
CA ARG A 163 -5.29 -25.00 -11.92
C ARG A 163 -5.56 -23.92 -10.88
N PRO A 164 -5.43 -24.25 -9.57
CA PRO A 164 -5.68 -23.28 -8.52
C PRO A 164 -4.62 -22.20 -8.47
N ILE A 165 -5.00 -20.99 -8.02
CA ILE A 165 -4.08 -19.92 -7.68
C ILE A 165 -4.49 -19.27 -6.35
N MET A 166 -3.50 -18.99 -5.50
CA MET A 166 -3.70 -18.19 -4.30
C MET A 166 -3.47 -16.71 -4.64
N TYR A 167 -4.48 -15.88 -4.38
CA TYR A 167 -4.42 -14.44 -4.61
C TYR A 167 -4.45 -13.68 -3.28
N VAL A 168 -3.39 -12.94 -2.99
CA VAL A 168 -3.15 -12.34 -1.68
C VAL A 168 -3.18 -10.82 -1.75
N GLY A 169 -3.90 -10.19 -0.83
CA GLY A 169 -4.04 -8.74 -0.76
C GLY A 169 -3.55 -8.11 0.54
N GLY A 170 -3.79 -6.80 0.67
CA GLY A 170 -3.41 -6.02 1.86
C GLY A 170 -4.03 -6.51 3.16
N GLY A 171 -5.17 -7.21 3.10
CA GLY A 171 -5.78 -7.84 4.27
C GLY A 171 -4.89 -8.90 4.93
N ALA A 172 -4.07 -9.59 4.15
CA ALA A 172 -3.09 -10.54 4.66
C ALA A 172 -1.96 -9.87 5.46
N ILE A 173 -1.50 -8.69 4.99
CA ILE A 173 -0.53 -7.85 5.74
C ILE A 173 -1.14 -7.39 7.06
N ASN A 174 -2.36 -6.88 7.03
CA ASN A 174 -3.05 -6.36 8.22
C ASN A 174 -3.32 -7.45 9.26
N SER A 175 -3.67 -8.66 8.82
CA SER A 175 -3.89 -9.83 9.68
C SER A 175 -2.60 -10.52 10.15
N ALA A 176 -1.43 -10.12 9.62
CA ALA A 176 -0.13 -10.73 9.91
C ALA A 176 -0.12 -12.28 9.73
N CYS A 177 -0.70 -12.77 8.62
CA CYS A 177 -0.88 -14.20 8.34
C CYS A 177 0.16 -14.81 7.40
N HIS A 178 1.33 -14.17 7.27
CA HIS A 178 2.37 -14.57 6.31
C HIS A 178 2.91 -15.99 6.53
N GLU A 179 3.04 -16.46 7.78
CA GLU A 179 3.49 -17.82 8.12
C GLU A 179 2.45 -18.87 7.72
N GLU A 180 1.18 -18.60 8.02
CA GLU A 180 0.07 -19.47 7.66
C GLU A 180 -0.13 -19.53 6.13
N LEU A 181 0.03 -18.40 5.43
CA LEU A 181 0.01 -18.33 3.96
C LEU A 181 1.11 -19.20 3.35
N LEU A 182 2.35 -19.01 3.80
CA LEU A 182 3.50 -19.75 3.30
C LEU A 182 3.30 -21.26 3.55
N THR A 183 2.95 -21.64 4.79
CA THR A 183 2.73 -23.03 5.16
C THR A 183 1.63 -23.69 4.32
N LEU A 184 0.51 -23.00 4.10
CA LEU A 184 -0.59 -23.54 3.32
C LEU A 184 -0.24 -23.65 1.83
N ALA A 185 0.40 -22.62 1.27
CA ALA A 185 0.85 -22.60 -0.12
C ALA A 185 1.84 -23.75 -0.41
N GLU A 186 2.81 -23.97 0.49
CA GLU A 186 3.77 -25.06 0.35
C GLU A 186 3.12 -26.43 0.45
N LYS A 187 2.25 -26.65 1.47
CA LYS A 187 1.55 -27.94 1.66
C LYS A 187 0.66 -28.32 0.46
N LEU A 188 0.04 -27.33 -0.16
CA LEU A 188 -0.87 -27.54 -1.29
C LEU A 188 -0.20 -27.27 -2.65
N ASN A 189 1.10 -26.94 -2.66
CA ASN A 189 1.88 -26.62 -3.86
C ASN A 189 1.20 -25.58 -4.77
N LEU A 190 0.62 -24.52 -4.18
CA LEU A 190 -0.13 -23.50 -4.92
C LEU A 190 0.80 -22.42 -5.48
N PRO A 191 0.60 -21.96 -6.72
CA PRO A 191 1.14 -20.69 -7.17
C PRO A 191 0.48 -19.53 -6.41
N VAL A 192 1.26 -18.51 -6.07
CA VAL A 192 0.81 -17.36 -5.29
C VAL A 192 1.07 -16.08 -6.06
N THR A 193 0.02 -15.27 -6.23
CA THR A 193 0.11 -13.92 -6.78
C THR A 193 -0.36 -12.90 -5.76
N SER A 194 0.23 -11.71 -5.80
CA SER A 194 -0.10 -10.62 -4.86
C SER A 194 -0.69 -9.42 -5.59
N SER A 195 -1.64 -8.75 -4.95
CA SER A 195 -1.99 -7.38 -5.36
C SER A 195 -0.84 -6.42 -4.99
N LEU A 196 -0.87 -5.19 -5.53
CA LEU A 196 0.07 -4.14 -5.13
C LEU A 196 0.18 -3.98 -3.60
N MET A 197 -0.95 -4.05 -2.90
CA MET A 197 -1.01 -3.93 -1.44
C MET A 197 -0.64 -5.22 -0.70
N GLY A 198 -0.56 -6.34 -1.40
CA GLY A 198 -0.21 -7.65 -0.85
C GLY A 198 1.27 -8.00 -0.94
N LEU A 199 2.08 -7.20 -1.63
CA LEU A 199 3.52 -7.44 -1.77
C LEU A 199 4.20 -7.57 -0.41
N GLY A 200 5.02 -8.62 -0.24
CA GLY A 200 5.68 -8.97 1.01
C GLY A 200 4.85 -9.84 1.96
N SER A 201 3.55 -10.05 1.73
CA SER A 201 2.76 -11.02 2.52
C SER A 201 3.14 -12.46 2.23
N PHE A 202 3.61 -12.71 1.03
CA PHE A 202 4.26 -13.94 0.58
C PHE A 202 5.63 -13.54 0.00
N PRO A 203 6.72 -14.28 0.29
CA PRO A 203 8.06 -13.87 -0.17
C PRO A 203 8.13 -13.78 -1.69
N GLY A 204 8.54 -12.62 -2.21
CA GLY A 204 8.63 -12.36 -3.65
C GLY A 204 9.66 -13.23 -4.37
N THR A 205 10.74 -13.63 -3.67
CA THR A 205 11.78 -14.52 -4.21
C THR A 205 11.43 -16.00 -4.10
N HIS A 206 10.32 -16.36 -3.44
CA HIS A 206 9.93 -17.75 -3.30
C HIS A 206 9.52 -18.37 -4.65
N ARG A 207 9.88 -19.65 -4.89
CA ARG A 207 9.60 -20.34 -6.16
C ARG A 207 8.12 -20.36 -6.57
N GLN A 208 7.22 -20.35 -5.58
CA GLN A 208 5.77 -20.36 -5.81
C GLN A 208 5.21 -18.96 -6.05
N SER A 209 5.97 -17.89 -5.85
CA SER A 209 5.56 -16.55 -6.19
C SER A 209 5.55 -16.38 -7.72
N VAL A 210 4.41 -15.96 -8.26
CA VAL A 210 4.28 -15.63 -9.69
C VAL A 210 4.24 -14.12 -9.92
N GLY A 211 4.57 -13.33 -8.90
CA GLY A 211 4.65 -11.87 -8.98
C GLY A 211 3.33 -11.17 -8.68
N MET A 212 3.31 -9.87 -8.96
CA MET A 212 2.15 -9.00 -8.81
C MET A 212 1.21 -9.18 -10.02
N LEU A 213 -0.12 -9.24 -9.77
CA LEU A 213 -1.11 -9.23 -10.84
C LEU A 213 -1.69 -7.83 -11.09
N GLY A 214 -2.43 -7.69 -12.15
CA GLY A 214 -3.24 -6.52 -12.48
C GLY A 214 -2.68 -5.68 -13.61
N MET A 215 -3.06 -4.39 -13.66
CA MET A 215 -2.75 -3.48 -14.77
C MET A 215 -1.26 -3.48 -15.14
N HIS A 216 -0.37 -3.44 -14.16
CA HIS A 216 1.08 -3.53 -14.32
C HIS A 216 1.63 -4.82 -13.69
N GLY A 217 0.83 -5.89 -13.68
CA GLY A 217 1.27 -7.19 -13.20
C GLY A 217 2.24 -7.88 -14.15
N THR A 218 2.95 -8.88 -13.63
CA THR A 218 3.82 -9.72 -14.47
C THR A 218 2.99 -10.54 -15.47
N PHE A 219 3.61 -10.92 -16.58
CA PHE A 219 2.95 -11.72 -17.61
C PHE A 219 2.44 -13.05 -17.05
N GLU A 220 3.29 -13.78 -16.35
CA GLU A 220 2.96 -15.04 -15.73
C GLU A 220 1.85 -14.94 -14.68
N ALA A 221 1.81 -13.87 -13.87
CA ALA A 221 0.74 -13.66 -12.88
C ALA A 221 -0.61 -13.45 -13.56
N ASN A 222 -0.65 -12.58 -14.56
CA ASN A 222 -1.89 -12.28 -15.31
C ASN A 222 -2.37 -13.49 -16.12
N MET A 223 -1.46 -14.22 -16.77
CA MET A 223 -1.79 -15.46 -17.49
C MET A 223 -2.27 -16.55 -16.55
N ALA A 224 -1.65 -16.71 -15.37
CA ALA A 224 -2.09 -17.67 -14.38
C ALA A 224 -3.49 -17.33 -13.84
N MET A 225 -3.76 -16.06 -13.57
CA MET A 225 -5.11 -15.62 -13.17
C MET A 225 -6.14 -15.85 -14.27
N HIS A 226 -5.82 -15.56 -15.53
CA HIS A 226 -6.76 -15.75 -16.66
C HIS A 226 -7.15 -17.24 -16.85
N ASN A 227 -6.17 -18.13 -16.70
CA ASN A 227 -6.34 -19.56 -17.00
C ASN A 227 -6.68 -20.43 -15.78
N THR A 228 -6.80 -19.83 -14.60
CA THR A 228 -7.14 -20.57 -13.37
C THR A 228 -8.56 -21.15 -13.42
N ASP A 229 -8.78 -22.26 -12.76
CA ASP A 229 -10.11 -22.82 -12.49
C ASP A 229 -10.57 -22.53 -11.04
N LEU A 230 -9.65 -22.02 -10.19
CA LEU A 230 -9.97 -21.65 -8.81
C LEU A 230 -9.10 -20.50 -8.30
N ILE A 231 -9.73 -19.43 -7.91
CA ILE A 231 -9.10 -18.32 -7.18
C ILE A 231 -9.31 -18.54 -5.68
N PHE A 232 -8.22 -18.75 -4.95
CA PHE A 232 -8.22 -18.72 -3.49
C PHE A 232 -7.79 -17.34 -3.02
N ALA A 233 -8.75 -16.46 -2.78
CA ALA A 233 -8.56 -15.05 -2.48
C ALA A 233 -8.48 -14.79 -0.98
N VAL A 234 -7.41 -14.15 -0.51
CA VAL A 234 -7.14 -13.87 0.90
C VAL A 234 -6.94 -12.37 1.13
N GLY A 235 -7.91 -11.71 1.75
CA GLY A 235 -7.85 -10.29 2.11
C GLY A 235 -7.68 -9.36 0.91
N VAL A 236 -8.43 -9.59 -0.17
CA VAL A 236 -8.41 -8.82 -1.41
C VAL A 236 -9.73 -8.13 -1.66
N ARG A 237 -9.71 -6.99 -2.41
CA ARG A 237 -10.93 -6.23 -2.73
C ARG A 237 -11.42 -6.41 -4.17
N PHE A 238 -10.64 -7.07 -5.03
CA PHE A 238 -10.94 -7.18 -6.45
C PHE A 238 -11.21 -5.82 -7.10
N ASP A 239 -10.30 -4.87 -6.90
CA ASP A 239 -10.43 -3.52 -7.46
C ASP A 239 -10.20 -3.49 -8.99
N ASP A 240 -10.54 -2.37 -9.62
CA ASP A 240 -10.49 -2.20 -11.07
C ASP A 240 -9.08 -2.26 -11.66
N ARG A 241 -8.03 -2.01 -10.85
CA ARG A 241 -6.63 -2.13 -11.29
C ARG A 241 -6.18 -3.58 -11.37
N THR A 242 -6.86 -4.47 -10.67
CA THR A 242 -6.60 -5.91 -10.72
C THR A 242 -7.56 -6.66 -11.63
N THR A 243 -8.82 -6.24 -11.73
CA THR A 243 -9.84 -6.95 -12.50
C THR A 243 -9.98 -6.46 -13.94
N ASN A 244 -9.65 -5.20 -14.23
CA ASN A 244 -9.85 -4.54 -15.52
C ASN A 244 -11.31 -4.71 -16.00
N ASN A 245 -11.57 -5.52 -17.03
CA ASN A 245 -12.90 -5.81 -17.53
C ASN A 245 -13.52 -7.02 -16.82
N LEU A 246 -14.48 -6.78 -15.94
CA LEU A 246 -15.13 -7.84 -15.14
C LEU A 246 -15.75 -8.97 -15.99
N ALA A 247 -16.28 -8.65 -17.17
CA ALA A 247 -16.86 -9.67 -18.06
C ALA A 247 -15.83 -10.65 -18.64
N LYS A 248 -14.55 -10.27 -18.63
CA LYS A 248 -13.43 -11.08 -19.10
C LYS A 248 -12.53 -11.57 -17.95
N TYR A 249 -12.83 -11.19 -16.73
CA TYR A 249 -12.00 -11.53 -15.58
C TYR A 249 -12.19 -12.99 -15.17
N CYS A 250 -11.16 -13.81 -15.33
CA CYS A 250 -11.11 -15.21 -14.90
C CYS A 250 -12.41 -15.99 -15.15
N PRO A 251 -12.90 -16.09 -16.40
CA PRO A 251 -14.29 -16.49 -16.70
C PRO A 251 -14.62 -17.94 -16.32
N ASN A 252 -13.62 -18.77 -16.06
CA ASN A 252 -13.78 -20.20 -15.72
C ASN A 252 -13.45 -20.52 -14.26
N ALA A 253 -13.16 -19.53 -13.44
CA ALA A 253 -12.69 -19.72 -12.08
C ALA A 253 -13.83 -19.70 -11.07
N ALA A 254 -13.88 -20.72 -10.20
CA ALA A 254 -14.59 -20.61 -8.93
C ALA A 254 -13.78 -19.71 -7.97
N VAL A 255 -14.47 -19.03 -7.04
CA VAL A 255 -13.84 -18.08 -6.11
C VAL A 255 -14.10 -18.49 -4.66
N VAL A 256 -13.05 -18.84 -3.95
CA VAL A 256 -13.03 -18.92 -2.49
C VAL A 256 -12.52 -17.58 -1.97
N HIS A 257 -13.30 -16.84 -1.18
CA HIS A 257 -12.93 -15.51 -0.71
C HIS A 257 -12.96 -15.40 0.81
N ILE A 258 -11.79 -15.18 1.39
CA ILE A 258 -11.60 -14.87 2.82
C ILE A 258 -11.46 -13.35 2.97
N ASP A 259 -12.38 -12.74 3.72
CA ASP A 259 -12.29 -11.32 4.09
C ASP A 259 -12.91 -11.09 5.47
N ILE A 260 -12.33 -10.16 6.23
CA ILE A 260 -12.86 -9.75 7.54
C ILE A 260 -14.09 -8.86 7.40
N ASP A 261 -14.24 -8.17 6.27
CA ASP A 261 -15.34 -7.26 5.96
C ASP A 261 -16.40 -7.97 5.12
N PRO A 262 -17.56 -8.32 5.70
CA PRO A 262 -18.63 -9.01 4.96
C PRO A 262 -19.16 -8.18 3.77
N THR A 263 -18.96 -6.85 3.78
CA THR A 263 -19.40 -5.96 2.69
C THR A 263 -18.46 -5.98 1.48
N SER A 264 -17.24 -6.51 1.63
CA SER A 264 -16.28 -6.69 0.55
C SER A 264 -16.56 -7.98 -0.26
N ILE A 265 -17.14 -8.98 0.38
CA ILE A 265 -17.44 -10.27 -0.25
C ILE A 265 -18.55 -10.10 -1.29
N SER A 266 -18.31 -10.62 -2.50
CA SER A 266 -19.21 -10.54 -3.66
C SER A 266 -19.55 -9.09 -4.09
N LYS A 267 -18.74 -8.10 -3.68
CA LYS A 267 -18.98 -6.71 -4.05
C LYS A 267 -18.62 -6.42 -5.53
N THR A 268 -17.52 -6.99 -6.01
CA THR A 268 -17.01 -6.79 -7.37
C THR A 268 -17.00 -8.08 -8.16
N VAL A 269 -16.47 -9.14 -7.57
CA VAL A 269 -16.44 -10.50 -8.12
C VAL A 269 -17.25 -11.39 -7.20
N GLU A 270 -18.15 -12.20 -7.77
CA GLU A 270 -18.98 -13.13 -7.00
C GLU A 270 -18.12 -14.22 -6.35
N ALA A 271 -18.36 -14.49 -5.07
CA ALA A 271 -17.66 -15.53 -4.32
C ALA A 271 -18.54 -16.80 -4.22
N ASP A 272 -18.08 -17.91 -4.77
CA ASP A 272 -18.76 -19.22 -4.66
C ASP A 272 -18.70 -19.78 -3.25
N ILE A 273 -17.61 -19.51 -2.55
CA ILE A 273 -17.40 -19.92 -1.16
C ILE A 273 -16.90 -18.71 -0.36
N PRO A 274 -17.84 -17.91 0.21
CA PRO A 274 -17.49 -16.80 1.09
C PRO A 274 -17.08 -17.29 2.47
N ILE A 275 -16.01 -16.74 3.04
CA ILE A 275 -15.56 -16.99 4.41
C ILE A 275 -15.31 -15.63 5.07
N VAL A 276 -16.26 -15.18 5.91
CA VAL A 276 -16.07 -14.00 6.73
C VAL A 276 -15.24 -14.36 7.96
N GLY A 277 -14.11 -13.68 8.14
CA GLY A 277 -13.20 -13.89 9.25
C GLY A 277 -11.86 -13.22 9.08
N ASP A 278 -11.10 -13.12 10.15
CA ASP A 278 -9.71 -12.67 10.11
C ASP A 278 -8.86 -13.69 9.34
N ALA A 279 -8.03 -13.21 8.41
CA ALA A 279 -7.28 -14.11 7.53
C ALA A 279 -6.37 -15.08 8.30
N LYS A 280 -5.67 -14.61 9.34
CA LYS A 280 -4.81 -15.47 10.17
C LYS A 280 -5.60 -16.57 10.87
N GLN A 281 -6.73 -16.20 11.49
CA GLN A 281 -7.59 -17.15 12.18
C GLN A 281 -8.18 -18.19 11.22
N VAL A 282 -8.63 -17.75 10.05
CA VAL A 282 -9.21 -18.66 9.05
C VAL A 282 -8.15 -19.59 8.47
N LEU A 283 -6.95 -19.09 8.13
CA LEU A 283 -5.86 -19.93 7.61
C LEU A 283 -5.36 -20.92 8.66
N THR A 284 -5.27 -20.52 9.93
CA THR A 284 -4.97 -21.44 11.04
C THR A 284 -6.02 -22.56 11.12
N GLN A 285 -7.33 -22.20 11.08
CA GLN A 285 -8.41 -23.19 11.05
C GLN A 285 -8.34 -24.11 9.81
N MET A 286 -7.91 -23.60 8.65
CA MET A 286 -7.69 -24.39 7.44
C MET A 286 -6.54 -25.41 7.63
N LEU A 287 -5.42 -24.98 8.18
CA LEU A 287 -4.27 -25.84 8.48
C LEU A 287 -4.63 -26.97 9.47
N ASP A 288 -5.40 -26.64 10.50
CA ASP A 288 -5.87 -27.63 11.50
C ASP A 288 -6.86 -28.65 10.91
N LEU A 289 -7.66 -28.21 9.94
CA LEU A 289 -8.68 -29.06 9.33
C LEU A 289 -8.14 -29.87 8.14
N LEU A 290 -7.11 -29.41 7.47
CA LEU A 290 -6.55 -30.00 6.25
C LEU A 290 -6.24 -31.52 6.40
N PRO A 291 -5.62 -32.01 7.50
CA PRO A 291 -5.36 -33.45 7.67
C PRO A 291 -6.61 -34.31 7.80
N GLN A 292 -7.78 -33.71 8.04
CA GLN A 292 -9.07 -34.38 8.24
C GLN A 292 -9.92 -34.41 6.97
N ILE A 293 -9.42 -33.82 5.86
CA ILE A 293 -10.14 -33.77 4.59
C ILE A 293 -9.84 -35.04 3.80
N ASP A 294 -10.87 -35.81 3.58
CA ASP A 294 -10.82 -36.99 2.70
C ASP A 294 -10.98 -36.54 1.23
N CYS A 295 -9.92 -35.97 0.69
CA CYS A 295 -9.81 -35.56 -0.71
C CYS A 295 -8.34 -35.62 -1.10
N ALA A 296 -8.01 -36.38 -2.13
CA ALA A 296 -6.67 -36.41 -2.69
C ALA A 296 -6.46 -35.24 -3.65
N GLN A 297 -5.32 -34.59 -3.55
CA GLN A 297 -4.91 -33.58 -4.52
C GLN A 297 -4.48 -34.26 -5.81
N ASP A 298 -4.89 -33.69 -6.96
CA ASP A 298 -4.45 -34.14 -8.28
C ASP A 298 -3.05 -33.56 -8.59
N PHE A 299 -2.01 -34.26 -8.15
CA PHE A 299 -0.62 -33.84 -8.36
C PHE A 299 -0.21 -33.83 -9.84
N ASP A 300 -0.82 -34.64 -10.70
CA ASP A 300 -0.51 -34.64 -12.14
C ASP A 300 -1.04 -33.37 -12.81
N SER A 301 -2.28 -32.98 -12.53
CA SER A 301 -2.84 -31.71 -12.99
C SER A 301 -2.05 -30.50 -12.48
N LEU A 302 -1.60 -30.52 -11.22
CA LEU A 302 -0.76 -29.46 -10.67
C LEU A 302 0.62 -29.39 -11.35
N ARG A 303 1.20 -30.51 -11.72
CA ARG A 303 2.47 -30.52 -12.46
C ARG A 303 2.30 -29.87 -13.84
N ASP A 304 1.23 -30.18 -14.56
CA ASP A 304 0.93 -29.59 -15.87
C ASP A 304 0.62 -28.08 -15.73
N TRP A 305 -0.03 -27.69 -14.64
CA TRP A 305 -0.29 -26.29 -14.30
C TRP A 305 1.01 -25.51 -14.07
N TRP A 306 1.91 -26.06 -13.23
CA TRP A 306 3.23 -25.47 -13.02
C TRP A 306 4.05 -25.40 -14.30
N GLN A 307 3.98 -26.40 -15.16
CA GLN A 307 4.66 -26.37 -16.46
C GLN A 307 4.16 -25.20 -17.32
N SER A 308 2.86 -24.92 -17.31
CA SER A 308 2.30 -23.76 -18.03
C SER A 308 2.81 -22.44 -17.44
N ILE A 309 2.83 -22.32 -16.12
CA ILE A 309 3.36 -21.12 -15.42
C ILE A 309 4.84 -20.90 -15.75
N GLU A 310 5.66 -21.95 -15.73
CA GLU A 310 7.08 -21.84 -16.07
C GLU A 310 7.31 -21.46 -17.55
N GLN A 311 6.45 -21.90 -18.44
CA GLN A 311 6.49 -21.43 -19.84
C GLN A 311 6.21 -19.93 -19.97
N TRP A 312 5.26 -19.40 -19.19
CA TRP A 312 4.99 -17.97 -19.17
C TRP A 312 6.13 -17.19 -18.51
N ARG A 313 6.68 -17.69 -17.41
CA ARG A 313 7.83 -17.10 -16.71
C ARG A 313 9.08 -17.03 -17.59
N ALA A 314 9.27 -18.05 -18.47
CA ALA A 314 10.38 -18.09 -19.41
C ALA A 314 10.37 -16.95 -20.46
N ARG A 315 9.26 -16.19 -20.58
CA ARG A 315 9.24 -14.98 -21.42
C ARG A 315 10.06 -13.83 -20.84
N ASP A 316 10.42 -13.89 -19.57
CA ASP A 316 11.19 -12.85 -18.89
C ASP A 316 10.64 -11.43 -19.15
N CYS A 317 9.35 -11.26 -18.85
CA CYS A 317 8.56 -10.07 -19.20
C CYS A 317 9.08 -8.77 -18.54
N LEU A 318 9.96 -8.88 -17.56
CA LEU A 318 10.58 -7.74 -16.88
C LEU A 318 11.96 -7.39 -17.46
N SER A 319 12.42 -8.09 -18.51
CA SER A 319 13.66 -7.77 -19.18
C SER A 319 13.61 -6.38 -19.84
N TYR A 320 14.72 -5.66 -19.82
CA TYR A 320 14.86 -4.32 -20.40
C TYR A 320 16.24 -4.11 -21.01
N ALA A 321 16.39 -3.12 -21.91
CA ALA A 321 17.65 -2.81 -22.57
C ALA A 321 18.63 -2.14 -21.60
N LYS A 322 19.69 -2.84 -21.19
CA LYS A 322 20.70 -2.36 -20.23
C LYS A 322 21.71 -1.39 -20.85
N ASP A 323 22.02 -1.53 -22.13
CA ASP A 323 23.10 -0.80 -22.83
C ASP A 323 22.58 0.44 -23.59
N SER A 324 21.63 1.17 -23.05
CA SER A 324 21.00 2.32 -23.74
C SER A 324 21.78 3.64 -23.59
N GLY A 325 22.86 3.65 -22.80
CA GLY A 325 23.59 4.88 -22.45
C GLY A 325 22.82 5.84 -21.48
N LYS A 326 21.58 5.51 -21.13
CA LYS A 326 20.76 6.22 -20.14
C LYS A 326 20.48 5.33 -18.94
N ILE A 327 20.27 5.94 -17.77
CA ILE A 327 19.88 5.18 -16.57
C ILE A 327 18.42 4.73 -16.72
N LYS A 328 18.20 3.43 -16.66
CA LYS A 328 16.87 2.86 -16.65
C LYS A 328 16.28 2.87 -15.23
N PRO A 329 15.00 3.25 -15.05
CA PRO A 329 14.36 3.21 -13.73
C PRO A 329 14.45 1.83 -13.08
N GLN A 330 14.33 0.76 -13.87
CA GLN A 330 14.47 -0.64 -13.45
C GLN A 330 15.85 -0.88 -12.81
N ALA A 331 16.91 -0.43 -13.48
CA ALA A 331 18.28 -0.59 -13.00
C ALA A 331 18.52 0.12 -11.66
N VAL A 332 17.87 1.27 -11.43
CA VAL A 332 17.95 1.99 -10.15
C VAL A 332 17.35 1.15 -9.03
N ILE A 333 16.19 0.57 -9.25
CA ILE A 333 15.49 -0.25 -8.25
C ILE A 333 16.22 -1.58 -7.99
N GLU A 334 16.68 -2.27 -9.04
CA GLU A 334 17.49 -3.50 -8.91
C GLU A 334 18.79 -3.22 -8.12
N THR A 335 19.45 -2.10 -8.39
CA THR A 335 20.65 -1.69 -7.65
C THR A 335 20.33 -1.39 -6.19
N LEU A 336 19.23 -0.69 -5.91
CA LEU A 336 18.75 -0.45 -4.54
C LEU A 336 18.51 -1.78 -3.81
N HIS A 337 17.76 -2.71 -4.42
CA HIS A 337 17.48 -4.03 -3.83
C HIS A 337 18.79 -4.77 -3.48
N ARG A 338 19.74 -4.81 -4.42
CA ARG A 338 21.03 -5.48 -4.23
C ARG A 338 21.84 -4.85 -3.09
N LEU A 339 21.95 -3.52 -3.05
CA LEU A 339 22.71 -2.80 -2.03
C LEU A 339 22.08 -2.91 -0.64
N THR A 340 20.76 -2.93 -0.55
CA THR A 340 20.00 -3.12 0.70
C THR A 340 19.75 -4.60 1.03
N LYS A 341 20.18 -5.52 0.15
CA LYS A 341 19.91 -6.97 0.28
C LYS A 341 18.42 -7.31 0.43
N GLY A 342 17.54 -6.48 -0.14
CA GLY A 342 16.09 -6.62 -0.02
C GLY A 342 15.51 -6.29 1.36
N ASP A 343 16.29 -5.72 2.27
CA ASP A 343 15.92 -5.56 3.68
C ASP A 343 15.54 -4.11 4.07
N ALA A 344 15.38 -3.22 3.10
CA ALA A 344 14.92 -1.86 3.39
C ALA A 344 13.39 -1.79 3.51
N TYR A 345 12.91 -0.90 4.37
CA TYR A 345 11.53 -0.42 4.33
C TYR A 345 11.40 0.57 3.18
N VAL A 346 10.61 0.24 2.17
CA VAL A 346 10.43 1.06 0.98
C VAL A 346 9.07 1.72 1.01
N THR A 347 9.05 3.04 1.16
CA THR A 347 7.86 3.84 0.88
C THR A 347 7.89 4.33 -0.56
N SER A 348 6.75 4.45 -1.18
CA SER A 348 6.68 4.98 -2.54
C SER A 348 5.63 6.06 -2.68
N ASP A 349 6.00 7.11 -3.40
CA ASP A 349 5.04 8.02 -3.99
C ASP A 349 4.30 7.36 -5.18
N VAL A 350 3.35 8.08 -5.77
CA VAL A 350 2.48 7.54 -6.81
C VAL A 350 2.91 8.02 -8.21
N GLY A 351 3.17 7.05 -9.10
CA GLY A 351 3.61 7.29 -10.47
C GLY A 351 4.29 6.07 -11.08
N GLN A 352 5.05 6.26 -12.17
CA GLN A 352 5.83 5.17 -12.77
C GLN A 352 6.86 4.60 -11.78
N HIS A 353 7.49 5.45 -10.97
CA HIS A 353 8.44 5.05 -9.93
C HIS A 353 7.85 4.05 -8.93
N GLN A 354 6.57 4.19 -8.59
CA GLN A 354 5.85 3.23 -7.74
C GLN A 354 5.78 1.84 -8.41
N MET A 355 5.42 1.81 -9.68
CA MET A 355 5.31 0.55 -10.43
C MET A 355 6.67 -0.09 -10.65
N PHE A 356 7.71 0.71 -10.97
CA PHE A 356 9.07 0.18 -11.04
C PHE A 356 9.53 -0.40 -9.71
N ALA A 357 9.28 0.27 -8.59
CA ALA A 357 9.60 -0.26 -7.26
C ALA A 357 8.83 -1.56 -6.97
N ALA A 358 7.55 -1.63 -7.28
CA ALA A 358 6.71 -2.80 -7.05
C ALA A 358 7.14 -4.03 -7.89
N LEU A 359 7.66 -3.81 -9.10
CA LEU A 359 8.05 -4.88 -10.02
C LEU A 359 9.51 -5.34 -9.87
N TYR A 360 10.42 -4.41 -9.56
CA TYR A 360 11.87 -4.67 -9.60
C TYR A 360 12.53 -4.71 -8.21
N TYR A 361 11.74 -4.53 -7.13
CA TYR A 361 12.19 -4.77 -5.76
C TYR A 361 11.39 -5.95 -5.19
N PRO A 362 11.88 -7.19 -5.25
CA PRO A 362 11.23 -8.34 -4.63
C PRO A 362 11.10 -8.16 -3.12
N PHE A 363 9.86 -8.08 -2.61
CA PHE A 363 9.60 -7.95 -1.19
C PHE A 363 9.40 -9.33 -0.56
N ASP A 364 10.30 -9.74 0.33
CA ASP A 364 10.24 -11.03 1.02
C ASP A 364 9.59 -10.94 2.40
N LYS A 365 9.48 -9.73 2.95
CA LYS A 365 8.98 -9.49 4.29
C LYS A 365 7.70 -8.65 4.28
N PRO A 366 6.73 -8.95 5.16
CA PRO A 366 5.54 -8.13 5.30
C PRO A 366 5.90 -6.74 5.83
N ARG A 367 5.07 -5.73 5.48
CA ARG A 367 5.21 -4.34 5.92
C ARG A 367 6.45 -3.59 5.41
N HIS A 368 7.29 -4.21 4.58
CA HIS A 368 8.44 -3.55 3.95
C HIS A 368 8.06 -2.72 2.71
N TRP A 369 6.88 -2.92 2.15
CA TRP A 369 6.31 -2.14 1.04
C TRP A 369 5.16 -1.25 1.53
N ILE A 370 5.33 0.07 1.39
CA ILE A 370 4.41 1.08 1.94
C ILE A 370 4.07 2.10 0.85
N ASN A 371 2.82 2.12 0.40
CA ASN A 371 2.39 2.98 -0.69
C ASN A 371 0.90 3.35 -0.59
N SER A 372 0.46 4.37 -1.30
CA SER A 372 -0.95 4.71 -1.46
C SER A 372 -1.52 3.96 -2.66
N GLY A 373 -2.04 2.75 -2.43
CA GLY A 373 -2.54 1.88 -3.50
C GLY A 373 -4.00 2.15 -3.89
N GLY A 374 -4.86 2.41 -2.93
CA GLY A 374 -6.30 2.60 -3.16
C GLY A 374 -6.69 3.98 -3.65
N LEU A 375 -6.16 5.05 -3.04
CA LEU A 375 -6.43 6.44 -3.46
C LEU A 375 -5.41 6.93 -4.49
N GLY A 376 -4.17 6.45 -4.44
CA GLY A 376 -3.12 6.88 -5.36
C GLY A 376 -2.63 8.31 -5.10
N THR A 377 -2.33 8.63 -3.86
CA THR A 377 -2.01 9.99 -3.41
C THR A 377 -0.56 10.33 -3.70
N MET A 378 -0.32 11.26 -4.64
CA MET A 378 0.99 11.88 -4.83
C MET A 378 1.35 12.73 -3.60
N GLY A 379 2.64 12.72 -3.21
CA GLY A 379 3.13 13.38 -1.99
C GLY A 379 3.05 12.51 -0.73
N PHE A 380 2.65 11.24 -0.86
CA PHE A 380 2.58 10.28 0.24
C PHE A 380 3.97 9.82 0.72
N GLY A 381 4.90 9.60 -0.22
CA GLY A 381 6.13 8.82 0.02
C GLY A 381 7.03 9.37 1.12
N LEU A 382 7.40 10.66 1.04
CA LEU A 382 8.31 11.29 2.01
C LEU A 382 7.74 11.31 3.44
N PRO A 383 6.55 11.88 3.71
CA PRO A 383 6.04 11.88 5.07
C PRO A 383 5.79 10.47 5.61
N ALA A 384 5.36 9.51 4.79
CA ALA A 384 5.24 8.11 5.19
C ALA A 384 6.59 7.53 5.60
N ALA A 385 7.67 7.80 4.84
CA ALA A 385 9.03 7.38 5.20
C ALA A 385 9.47 7.93 6.56
N LEU A 386 9.15 9.20 6.85
CA LEU A 386 9.43 9.79 8.16
C LEU A 386 8.66 9.09 9.28
N GLY A 387 7.42 8.68 9.01
CA GLY A 387 6.61 7.89 9.95
C GLY A 387 7.19 6.50 10.22
N VAL A 388 7.66 5.82 9.17
CA VAL A 388 8.38 4.54 9.30
C VAL A 388 9.66 4.71 10.11
N LYS A 389 10.46 5.73 9.79
CA LYS A 389 11.74 5.99 10.49
C LYS A 389 11.55 6.36 11.95
N LEU A 390 10.45 7.06 12.27
CA LEU A 390 10.06 7.33 13.66
C LEU A 390 9.73 6.05 14.43
N ALA A 391 9.02 5.13 13.77
CA ALA A 391 8.62 3.85 14.37
C ALA A 391 9.79 2.89 14.54
N LEU A 392 10.69 2.89 13.57
CA LEU A 392 11.78 1.92 13.41
C LEU A 392 13.10 2.69 13.20
N PRO A 393 13.66 3.28 14.27
CA PRO A 393 14.79 4.20 14.18
C PRO A 393 16.08 3.55 13.69
N ASP A 394 16.25 2.25 13.86
CA ASP A 394 17.45 1.51 13.49
C ASP A 394 17.40 0.95 12.05
N GLU A 395 16.20 0.92 11.45
CA GLU A 395 15.98 0.32 10.13
C GLU A 395 16.36 1.26 8.98
N THR A 396 16.77 0.68 7.85
CA THR A 396 16.99 1.41 6.61
C THR A 396 15.64 1.74 5.96
N VAL A 397 15.33 3.02 5.82
CA VAL A 397 14.09 3.50 5.19
C VAL A 397 14.41 4.26 3.91
N VAL A 398 13.78 3.86 2.82
CA VAL A 398 13.94 4.46 1.49
C VAL A 398 12.59 4.97 0.98
N CYS A 399 12.55 6.23 0.58
CA CYS A 399 11.41 6.83 -0.13
C CYS A 399 11.71 6.83 -1.63
N VAL A 400 11.05 5.97 -2.41
CA VAL A 400 11.11 6.01 -3.87
C VAL A 400 10.07 7.00 -4.37
N THR A 401 10.52 8.03 -5.08
CA THR A 401 9.64 9.12 -5.53
C THR A 401 9.96 9.54 -6.96
N GLY A 402 9.19 10.45 -7.51
CA GLY A 402 9.42 11.13 -8.78
C GLY A 402 9.40 12.64 -8.59
N ASP A 403 10.00 13.34 -9.55
CA ASP A 403 10.19 14.79 -9.57
C ASP A 403 8.90 15.61 -9.41
N GLY A 404 7.75 15.08 -9.88
CA GLY A 404 6.44 15.70 -9.65
C GLY A 404 5.87 15.42 -8.27
N SER A 405 5.93 14.18 -7.82
CA SER A 405 5.31 13.76 -6.56
C SER A 405 5.99 14.35 -5.34
N ILE A 406 7.32 14.35 -5.32
CA ILE A 406 8.10 14.83 -4.16
C ILE A 406 7.79 16.29 -3.81
N GLN A 407 7.44 17.12 -4.79
CA GLN A 407 7.15 18.53 -4.58
C GLN A 407 5.86 18.77 -3.77
N MET A 408 4.95 17.79 -3.71
CA MET A 408 3.64 17.99 -3.06
C MET A 408 3.72 18.00 -1.52
N ASN A 409 4.75 17.37 -0.92
CA ASN A 409 5.01 17.40 0.52
C ASN A 409 6.51 17.61 0.84
N ILE A 410 7.23 18.30 -0.05
CA ILE A 410 8.67 18.52 0.08
C ILE A 410 9.06 19.31 1.32
N GLN A 411 8.15 20.14 1.85
CA GLN A 411 8.34 20.91 3.09
C GLN A 411 8.62 20.01 4.31
N GLU A 412 8.27 18.72 4.25
CA GLU A 412 8.55 17.77 5.32
C GLU A 412 10.04 17.39 5.43
N LEU A 413 10.89 17.83 4.49
CA LEU A 413 12.34 17.86 4.67
C LEU A 413 12.73 18.65 5.93
N SER A 414 12.01 19.74 6.24
CA SER A 414 12.20 20.49 7.49
C SER A 414 11.83 19.66 8.72
N THR A 415 10.81 18.82 8.64
CA THR A 415 10.42 17.88 9.69
C THR A 415 11.49 16.82 9.92
N ALA A 416 12.02 16.25 8.82
CA ALA A 416 13.12 15.29 8.88
C ALA A 416 14.35 15.85 9.60
N LEU A 417 14.74 17.09 9.30
CA LEU A 417 15.86 17.76 9.96
C LEU A 417 15.59 18.00 11.44
N GLN A 418 14.41 18.57 11.77
CA GLN A 418 14.06 18.93 13.15
C GLN A 418 14.09 17.74 14.10
N TYR A 419 13.72 16.55 13.62
CA TYR A 419 13.57 15.37 14.46
C TYR A 419 14.62 14.29 14.22
N ASN A 420 15.67 14.61 13.42
CA ASN A 420 16.75 13.68 13.08
C ASN A 420 16.20 12.35 12.54
N LEU A 421 15.41 12.42 11.46
CA LEU A 421 14.83 11.26 10.81
C LEU A 421 15.60 10.96 9.49
N PRO A 422 16.70 10.21 9.56
CA PRO A 422 17.50 9.88 8.38
C PRO A 422 16.76 8.87 7.50
N VAL A 423 16.31 9.32 6.33
CA VAL A 423 15.75 8.48 5.27
C VAL A 423 16.50 8.73 3.96
N LEU A 424 16.58 7.72 3.09
CA LEU A 424 17.06 7.91 1.73
C LEU A 424 15.87 8.32 0.86
N VAL A 425 15.93 9.49 0.24
CA VAL A 425 14.97 9.89 -0.80
C VAL A 425 15.59 9.58 -2.15
N LEU A 426 15.02 8.62 -2.86
CA LEU A 426 15.46 8.19 -4.19
C LEU A 426 14.50 8.75 -5.24
N ASN A 427 14.87 9.89 -5.84
CA ASN A 427 14.06 10.60 -6.82
C ASN A 427 14.39 10.10 -8.24
N LEU A 428 13.44 9.42 -8.87
CA LEU A 428 13.52 9.00 -10.27
C LEU A 428 13.05 10.16 -11.17
N ASN A 429 14.00 11.02 -11.55
CA ASN A 429 13.74 12.26 -12.28
C ASN A 429 13.72 12.03 -13.79
N ASN A 430 12.53 11.94 -14.36
CA ASN A 430 12.29 11.85 -15.80
C ASN A 430 11.71 13.13 -16.42
N ARG A 431 11.52 14.18 -15.64
CA ARG A 431 10.93 15.47 -16.04
C ARG A 431 9.47 15.40 -16.50
N TYR A 432 8.76 14.32 -16.15
CA TYR A 432 7.37 14.13 -16.55
C TYR A 432 6.50 13.65 -15.38
N LEU A 433 5.23 13.96 -15.47
CA LEU A 433 4.21 13.13 -14.82
C LEU A 433 4.14 11.81 -15.61
N GLY A 434 5.09 10.92 -15.30
CA GLY A 434 5.45 9.80 -16.18
C GLY A 434 4.29 8.85 -16.50
N MET A 435 3.41 8.56 -15.53
CA MET A 435 2.23 7.73 -15.78
C MET A 435 1.23 8.42 -16.72
N VAL A 436 1.05 9.73 -16.59
CA VAL A 436 0.20 10.52 -17.52
C VAL A 436 0.80 10.49 -18.93
N LYS A 437 2.12 10.71 -19.05
CA LYS A 437 2.84 10.62 -20.32
C LYS A 437 2.67 9.25 -20.97
N GLN A 438 2.83 8.16 -20.21
CA GLN A 438 2.66 6.79 -20.71
C GLN A 438 1.26 6.58 -21.32
N TRP A 439 0.21 7.08 -20.66
CA TRP A 439 -1.15 7.02 -21.19
C TRP A 439 -1.31 7.87 -22.46
N GLN A 440 -0.70 9.06 -22.49
CA GLN A 440 -0.72 9.91 -23.69
C GLN A 440 -0.01 9.25 -24.86
N ASP A 441 1.13 8.61 -24.63
CA ASP A 441 1.87 7.86 -25.65
C ASP A 441 1.08 6.65 -26.18
N MET A 442 0.58 5.80 -25.28
CA MET A 442 0.03 4.50 -25.65
C MET A 442 -1.44 4.57 -26.11
N ILE A 443 -2.25 5.45 -25.50
CA ILE A 443 -3.70 5.47 -25.69
C ILE A 443 -4.14 6.70 -26.51
N TYR A 444 -3.44 7.84 -26.35
CA TYR A 444 -3.83 9.08 -26.98
C TYR A 444 -2.90 9.49 -28.15
N SER A 445 -2.20 8.51 -28.77
CA SER A 445 -1.38 8.69 -29.97
C SER A 445 -0.28 9.73 -29.81
N GLY A 446 0.34 9.82 -28.64
CA GLY A 446 1.41 10.79 -28.35
C GLY A 446 0.96 12.25 -28.24
N ARG A 447 -0.34 12.50 -28.07
CA ARG A 447 -0.86 13.86 -27.90
C ARG A 447 -0.60 14.33 -26.48
N HIS A 448 0.64 14.81 -26.24
CA HIS A 448 1.06 15.30 -24.93
C HIS A 448 0.37 16.61 -24.56
N SER A 449 -0.10 16.71 -23.32
CA SER A 449 -0.65 17.93 -22.74
C SER A 449 -0.39 17.96 -21.23
N GLN A 450 0.28 19.01 -20.77
CA GLN A 450 0.51 19.30 -19.34
C GLN A 450 1.13 18.14 -18.53
N SER A 451 1.96 17.30 -19.17
CA SER A 451 2.67 16.18 -18.52
C SER A 451 4.18 16.41 -18.38
N TYR A 452 4.75 17.34 -19.14
CA TYR A 452 6.16 17.73 -19.07
C TYR A 452 6.33 18.86 -18.04
N MET A 453 7.34 18.71 -17.18
CA MET A 453 7.70 19.73 -16.19
C MET A 453 8.94 20.48 -16.68
N ASP A 454 8.71 21.61 -17.33
CA ASP A 454 9.75 22.45 -17.91
C ASP A 454 10.63 23.11 -16.83
N SER A 455 10.01 23.50 -15.72
CA SER A 455 10.67 24.18 -14.61
C SER A 455 10.72 23.28 -13.36
N LEU A 456 11.82 22.54 -13.20
CA LEU A 456 12.10 21.77 -11.99
C LEU A 456 13.15 22.49 -11.13
N PRO A 457 13.07 22.40 -9.80
CA PRO A 457 14.15 22.86 -8.93
C PRO A 457 15.40 22.01 -9.11
N ASP A 458 16.54 22.56 -8.76
CA ASP A 458 17.75 21.78 -8.50
C ASP A 458 17.55 21.05 -7.15
N PHE A 459 17.17 19.78 -7.21
CA PHE A 459 16.82 19.01 -6.03
C PHE A 459 18.00 18.81 -5.06
N VAL A 460 19.24 18.78 -5.58
CA VAL A 460 20.45 18.70 -4.75
C VAL A 460 20.59 19.95 -3.91
N LYS A 461 20.58 21.14 -4.54
CA LYS A 461 20.64 22.40 -3.81
C LYS A 461 19.45 22.61 -2.89
N LEU A 462 18.27 22.14 -3.27
CA LEU A 462 17.09 22.20 -2.44
C LEU A 462 17.27 21.37 -1.16
N ALA A 463 17.76 20.14 -1.27
CA ALA A 463 18.06 19.30 -0.11
C ALA A 463 19.13 19.94 0.80
N GLU A 464 20.18 20.50 0.22
CA GLU A 464 21.23 21.23 0.95
C GLU A 464 20.68 22.47 1.66
N ALA A 465 19.76 23.22 1.03
CA ALA A 465 19.09 24.38 1.64
C ALA A 465 18.24 23.99 2.86
N TYR A 466 17.68 22.77 2.88
CA TYR A 466 17.02 22.20 4.05
C TYR A 466 17.99 21.59 5.08
N GLY A 467 19.32 21.64 4.84
CA GLY A 467 20.33 21.10 5.75
C GLY A 467 20.60 19.60 5.60
N HIS A 468 20.19 19.00 4.49
CA HIS A 468 20.36 17.59 4.15
C HIS A 468 21.53 17.36 3.18
N ILE A 469 21.80 16.11 2.84
CA ILE A 469 22.83 15.75 1.88
C ILE A 469 22.15 15.55 0.52
N GLY A 470 22.64 16.25 -0.50
CA GLY A 470 22.19 16.12 -1.89
C GLY A 470 23.20 15.31 -2.73
N VAL A 471 22.73 14.34 -3.48
CA VAL A 471 23.54 13.51 -4.40
C VAL A 471 22.88 13.53 -5.79
N SER A 472 23.69 13.72 -6.83
CA SER A 472 23.21 13.68 -8.23
C SER A 472 23.83 12.48 -8.94
N ILE A 473 22.99 11.67 -9.62
CA ILE A 473 23.39 10.55 -10.45
C ILE A 473 22.89 10.80 -11.88
N ARG A 474 23.80 10.89 -12.85
CA ARG A 474 23.49 11.32 -14.22
C ARG A 474 23.84 10.27 -15.27
N THR A 475 24.76 9.36 -15.00
CA THR A 475 25.21 8.34 -15.95
C THR A 475 25.11 6.94 -15.35
N PRO A 476 24.94 5.89 -16.18
CA PRO A 476 24.87 4.51 -15.69
C PRO A 476 26.09 4.08 -14.85
N ASP A 477 27.29 4.54 -15.23
CA ASP A 477 28.54 4.17 -14.54
C ASP A 477 28.62 4.73 -13.10
N GLU A 478 27.88 5.81 -12.81
CA GLU A 478 27.83 6.42 -11.48
C GLU A 478 26.83 5.72 -10.55
N LEU A 479 25.87 4.97 -11.10
CA LEU A 479 24.69 4.54 -10.35
C LEU A 479 25.05 3.72 -9.11
N GLU A 480 25.85 2.67 -9.29
CA GLU A 480 26.14 1.75 -8.19
C GLU A 480 26.99 2.41 -7.11
N SER A 481 28.09 3.07 -7.51
CA SER A 481 29.02 3.67 -6.54
C SER A 481 28.36 4.79 -5.75
N LYS A 482 27.67 5.74 -6.42
CA LYS A 482 27.04 6.88 -5.74
C LYS A 482 25.84 6.46 -4.87
N LEU A 483 25.07 5.43 -5.27
CA LEU A 483 23.96 4.95 -4.46
C LEU A 483 24.48 4.21 -3.21
N ALA A 484 25.59 3.43 -3.34
CA ALA A 484 26.25 2.80 -2.20
C ALA A 484 26.82 3.85 -1.23
N ASP A 485 27.48 4.90 -1.76
CA ASP A 485 27.99 6.01 -0.96
C ASP A 485 26.85 6.75 -0.23
N ALA A 486 25.70 6.95 -0.90
CA ALA A 486 24.53 7.59 -0.31
C ALA A 486 23.95 6.77 0.86
N LEU A 487 23.89 5.45 0.74
CA LEU A 487 23.49 4.54 1.84
C LEU A 487 24.48 4.57 2.99
N THR A 488 25.76 4.65 2.71
CA THR A 488 26.81 4.80 3.72
C THR A 488 26.67 6.13 4.45
N GLN A 489 26.52 7.24 3.73
CA GLN A 489 26.30 8.56 4.32
C GLN A 489 25.04 8.62 5.18
N LEU A 490 23.96 7.95 4.75
CA LEU A 490 22.72 7.84 5.54
C LEU A 490 22.99 7.23 6.93
N SER A 491 23.78 6.15 6.97
CA SER A 491 24.08 5.45 8.22
C SER A 491 25.06 6.21 9.13
N GLU A 492 26.02 6.96 8.54
CA GLU A 492 27.10 7.63 9.27
C GLU A 492 26.73 9.03 9.79
N THR A 493 25.88 9.77 9.06
CA THR A 493 25.66 11.20 9.34
C THR A 493 24.40 11.50 10.11
N ASN A 494 23.50 10.54 10.28
CA ASN A 494 22.17 10.71 10.86
C ASN A 494 21.37 11.85 10.20
N ARG A 495 21.58 12.05 8.88
CA ARG A 495 20.90 13.03 8.05
C ARG A 495 20.16 12.35 6.90
N LEU A 496 19.06 12.93 6.47
CA LEU A 496 18.41 12.51 5.24
C LEU A 496 19.38 12.71 4.05
N VAL A 497 19.43 11.72 3.15
CA VAL A 497 20.19 11.80 1.90
C VAL A 497 19.18 11.83 0.75
N PHE A 498 19.23 12.89 -0.05
CA PHE A 498 18.38 13.07 -1.23
C PHE A 498 19.19 12.74 -2.48
N VAL A 499 18.82 11.66 -3.17
CA VAL A 499 19.49 11.19 -4.39
C VAL A 499 18.60 11.53 -5.59
N ASP A 500 19.03 12.49 -6.42
CA ASP A 500 18.37 12.86 -7.67
C ASP A 500 18.97 12.07 -8.83
N VAL A 501 18.23 11.08 -9.34
CA VAL A 501 18.68 10.21 -10.44
C VAL A 501 17.99 10.63 -11.72
N THR A 502 18.74 11.12 -12.71
CA THR A 502 18.21 11.38 -14.05
C THR A 502 17.99 10.06 -14.77
N VAL A 503 16.75 9.69 -14.98
CA VAL A 503 16.38 8.45 -15.66
C VAL A 503 15.86 8.69 -17.07
N ASP A 504 15.81 7.62 -17.88
CA ASP A 504 15.31 7.68 -19.25
C ASP A 504 13.83 8.07 -19.28
N GLU A 505 13.54 9.25 -19.81
CA GLU A 505 12.20 9.80 -19.94
C GLU A 505 11.29 9.08 -20.95
N THR A 506 11.86 8.19 -21.75
CA THR A 506 11.11 7.40 -22.75
C THR A 506 10.72 6.02 -22.25
N GLU A 507 11.19 5.66 -21.05
CA GLU A 507 10.89 4.34 -20.46
C GLU A 507 9.46 4.30 -19.92
N HIS A 508 8.73 3.25 -20.29
CA HIS A 508 7.39 2.97 -19.80
C HIS A 508 7.35 1.73 -18.94
N VAL A 509 6.33 1.64 -18.09
CA VAL A 509 6.12 0.47 -17.24
C VAL A 509 5.45 -0.63 -18.08
N TYR A 510 6.13 -1.74 -18.23
CA TYR A 510 5.63 -2.97 -18.86
C TYR A 510 5.84 -4.16 -17.91
N PRO A 511 4.99 -5.21 -17.99
CA PRO A 511 3.76 -5.31 -18.78
C PRO A 511 2.70 -4.28 -18.42
N MET A 512 1.74 -4.05 -19.32
CA MET A 512 0.57 -3.21 -19.06
C MET A 512 -0.66 -3.83 -19.72
N GLN A 513 -1.73 -4.08 -18.95
CA GLN A 513 -2.99 -4.57 -19.49
C GLN A 513 -3.61 -3.61 -20.49
N ILE A 514 -4.22 -4.14 -21.53
CA ILE A 514 -4.96 -3.35 -22.50
C ILE A 514 -6.28 -2.89 -21.87
N ARG A 515 -6.57 -1.61 -21.96
CA ARG A 515 -7.78 -1.03 -21.38
C ARG A 515 -9.04 -1.73 -21.90
N GLY A 516 -9.86 -2.27 -20.98
CA GLY A 516 -11.07 -3.02 -21.31
C GLY A 516 -10.83 -4.43 -21.82
N GLY A 517 -9.58 -4.89 -21.81
CA GLY A 517 -9.17 -6.25 -22.14
C GLY A 517 -9.33 -7.24 -20.99
N GLY A 518 -9.05 -8.51 -21.27
CA GLY A 518 -8.90 -9.57 -20.27
C GLY A 518 -7.53 -9.50 -19.58
N MET A 519 -7.31 -10.41 -18.64
CA MET A 519 -6.03 -10.52 -17.96
C MET A 519 -4.89 -10.97 -18.89
N ASP A 520 -5.24 -11.69 -19.94
CA ASP A 520 -4.34 -12.20 -20.99
C ASP A 520 -3.97 -11.16 -22.06
N GLU A 521 -4.70 -10.04 -22.13
CA GLU A 521 -4.50 -8.99 -23.12
C GLU A 521 -3.56 -7.90 -22.58
N MET A 522 -2.27 -7.95 -22.93
CA MET A 522 -1.24 -7.05 -22.40
C MET A 522 -0.32 -6.48 -23.49
N TRP A 523 0.20 -5.28 -23.21
CA TRP A 523 1.42 -4.77 -23.82
C TRP A 523 2.62 -5.31 -23.03
N LEU A 524 3.55 -5.98 -23.69
CA LEU A 524 4.80 -6.48 -23.11
C LEU A 524 5.97 -5.53 -23.37
N SER A 525 5.86 -4.75 -24.43
CA SER A 525 6.78 -3.65 -24.77
C SER A 525 6.04 -2.60 -25.59
N LYS A 526 6.75 -1.58 -26.04
CA LYS A 526 6.20 -0.55 -26.93
C LYS A 526 5.62 -1.13 -28.24
N THR A 527 6.14 -2.25 -28.70
CA THR A 527 5.80 -2.86 -30.01
C THR A 527 5.22 -4.27 -29.89
N GLU A 528 5.28 -4.89 -28.72
CA GLU A 528 4.85 -6.26 -28.49
C GLU A 528 3.57 -6.32 -27.65
N ARG A 529 2.61 -7.13 -28.10
CA ARG A 529 1.37 -7.48 -27.39
C ARG A 529 1.22 -8.99 -27.26
N THR A 530 0.43 -9.42 -26.30
CA THR A 530 -0.03 -10.82 -26.19
C THR A 530 -1.07 -11.14 -27.24
#